data_f7c343a846572e1f1442249306444761
#
_entry.id   f7c343a846572e1f1442249306444761
#
_cell.length_a   1.000
_cell.length_b   1.000
_cell.length_c   1.000
_cell.angle_alpha   90.00
_cell.angle_beta   90.00
_cell.angle_gamma   90.00
#
_symmetry.space_group_name_H-M   'P 1'
#
loop_
_entity.id
_entity.type
_entity.pdbx_description
1 polymer ?
#
loop_
_entity_poly.entity_id
_entity_poly.type
_entity_poly.pdbx_seq_one_letter_code
_entity_poly.pdbx_strand_id
1 'polypeptide(L)'
;MILLKIVLPMIYSLFLGGAYGAAFRRKFGYSLMPAYCIQILLLLGSGMLFHNLLVGIVLACLLSIIGWGIGFRRDGRRTLLILRPSVDNLAVPAFLALALIVFAMNYGKQYFESDEFTHWGRFLKECCRLNQLYVTSPAQMAHKDYVPAVTLFEYLWCRLSLAYSEANAYRGIQMLLVAIVISVAEKIHTCGRAITRILQYAFSVLVLMGIPLLFSAFRFYHTIYEDAIFGILMFCAIWMALQDQESVRCRSVSLSIALSVLIMSKMTAAPFVLLIWLFYLWNEQKLGRCFRNHWNWQLFPMLGSAGIWLGYNLFVKRYVDMSGTQSYGGFTKELLVGVILHNGYVPWQKDVEYSFWKAIVSKGLIGGASFAFVAGAVMVVLFLVRNSDTKKEHTSCRNQETYWQMLVWTVLATAAYVLMMCILYDTSFSEYEARQLASYERYMSSWLIMMVYLLAAVLLTEGSGQRTSSALTLITLLSFVVVADNRWQLLSGVEHTELEIERYEGETNLINSLVDEEESVLIIERGSNGIMTAKLGYYCLPREIDFSSPGPTVYDGDIWSTDMTPEELQTLIRAHDYVYFIHADQAFVQKYHGILPEIGTDTEGALYRVSLDGNGTILTKVN
;
A
#
# COMPACT_ATOMS: atom_id res chain seq x y z
N MET A 1 3.25 13.22 27.60
CA MET A 1 2.35 12.59 26.60
C MET A 1 3.05 12.27 25.27
N ILE A 2 3.82 13.18 24.66
CA ILE A 2 4.54 12.95 23.39
C ILE A 2 5.48 11.73 23.47
N LEU A 3 6.29 11.62 24.52
CA LEU A 3 7.22 10.49 24.70
C LEU A 3 6.49 9.13 24.68
N LEU A 4 5.32 9.04 25.31
CA LEU A 4 4.53 7.80 25.34
C LEU A 4 4.05 7.40 23.93
N LYS A 5 3.66 8.37 23.10
CA LYS A 5 3.23 8.15 21.72
C LYS A 5 4.36 7.60 20.82
N ILE A 6 5.62 7.84 21.18
CA ILE A 6 6.80 7.32 20.48
C ILE A 6 7.19 5.95 21.05
N VAL A 7 7.26 5.84 22.34
CA VAL A 7 7.84 4.68 23.04
C VAL A 7 6.91 3.47 22.97
N LEU A 8 5.60 3.66 23.08
CA LEU A 8 4.64 2.55 23.12
C LEU A 8 4.65 1.71 21.83
N PRO A 9 4.59 2.30 20.60
CA PRO A 9 4.72 1.52 19.37
C PRO A 9 6.04 0.76 19.27
N MET A 10 7.15 1.35 19.75
CA MET A 10 8.46 0.71 19.72
C MET A 10 8.53 -0.48 20.69
N ILE A 11 8.06 -0.31 21.92
CA ILE A 11 7.99 -1.40 22.93
C ILE A 11 7.09 -2.52 22.42
N TYR A 12 5.93 -2.18 21.86
CA TYR A 12 5.01 -3.15 21.30
C TYR A 12 5.66 -3.97 20.19
N SER A 13 6.36 -3.33 19.28
CA SER A 13 7.08 -4.00 18.19
C SER A 13 8.19 -4.93 18.68
N LEU A 14 8.97 -4.49 19.69
CA LEU A 14 9.96 -5.34 20.34
C LEU A 14 9.31 -6.54 21.05
N PHE A 15 8.18 -6.33 21.69
CA PHE A 15 7.42 -7.39 22.37
C PHE A 15 6.91 -8.42 21.38
N LEU A 16 6.28 -8.01 20.27
CA LEU A 16 5.78 -8.91 19.21
C LEU A 16 6.92 -9.67 18.51
N GLY A 17 7.92 -8.93 17.99
CA GLY A 17 9.05 -9.52 17.27
C GLY A 17 9.89 -10.43 18.18
N GLY A 18 10.09 -10.03 19.43
CA GLY A 18 10.77 -10.84 20.44
C GLY A 18 10.00 -12.12 20.78
N ALA A 19 8.69 -12.06 20.93
CA ALA A 19 7.83 -13.22 21.17
C ALA A 19 7.89 -14.24 20.04
N TYR A 20 7.81 -13.78 18.79
CA TYR A 20 7.96 -14.62 17.61
C TYR A 20 9.35 -15.29 17.60
N GLY A 21 10.41 -14.50 17.84
CA GLY A 21 11.78 -15.02 17.93
C GLY A 21 11.94 -16.05 19.04
N ALA A 22 11.34 -15.81 20.21
CA ALA A 22 11.34 -16.73 21.34
C ALA A 22 10.63 -18.06 21.01
N ALA A 23 9.45 -18.00 20.39
CA ALA A 23 8.68 -19.18 20.02
C ALA A 23 9.41 -20.05 18.97
N PHE A 24 9.99 -19.42 17.95
CA PHE A 24 10.57 -20.12 16.78
C PHE A 24 12.10 -20.19 16.77
N ARG A 25 12.79 -19.77 17.83
CA ARG A 25 14.27 -19.71 17.94
C ARG A 25 14.92 -18.90 16.83
N ARG A 26 14.36 -17.72 16.53
CA ARG A 26 14.87 -16.82 15.52
C ARG A 26 15.43 -15.56 16.15
N LYS A 27 16.40 -14.94 15.47
CA LYS A 27 16.85 -13.59 15.82
C LYS A 27 15.73 -12.58 15.58
N PHE A 28 15.78 -11.45 16.30
CA PHE A 28 14.78 -10.39 16.22
C PHE A 28 14.56 -9.90 14.78
N GLY A 29 15.62 -9.69 13.99
CA GLY A 29 15.54 -9.23 12.61
C GLY A 29 14.67 -10.12 11.73
N TYR A 30 14.80 -11.45 11.83
CA TYR A 30 13.95 -12.39 11.08
C TYR A 30 12.53 -12.54 11.65
N SER A 31 12.26 -12.00 12.82
CA SER A 31 11.04 -12.23 13.56
C SER A 31 10.03 -11.08 13.43
N LEU A 32 10.53 -9.87 13.23
CA LEU A 32 9.69 -8.66 13.26
C LEU A 32 8.65 -8.65 12.14
N MET A 33 9.06 -8.93 10.90
CA MET A 33 8.14 -8.90 9.77
C MET A 33 7.05 -9.98 9.84
N PRO A 34 7.35 -11.27 10.11
CA PRO A 34 6.30 -12.26 10.35
C PRO A 34 5.36 -11.89 11.50
N ALA A 35 5.88 -11.29 12.58
CA ALA A 35 5.06 -10.84 13.69
C ALA A 35 4.08 -9.72 13.27
N TYR A 36 4.52 -8.76 12.46
CA TYR A 36 3.66 -7.72 11.88
C TYR A 36 2.61 -8.32 10.93
N CYS A 37 2.98 -9.27 10.10
CA CYS A 37 2.02 -9.98 9.25
C CYS A 37 0.94 -10.69 10.07
N ILE A 38 1.31 -11.39 11.14
CA ILE A 38 0.35 -12.02 12.06
C ILE A 38 -0.56 -10.97 12.69
N GLN A 39 -0.01 -9.82 13.12
CA GLN A 39 -0.81 -8.74 13.68
C GLN A 39 -1.86 -8.22 12.69
N ILE A 40 -1.49 -8.00 11.43
CA ILE A 40 -2.42 -7.59 10.37
C ILE A 40 -3.55 -8.63 10.22
N LEU A 41 -3.20 -9.91 10.16
CA LEU A 41 -4.19 -10.99 10.00
C LEU A 41 -5.10 -11.13 11.23
N LEU A 42 -4.61 -10.88 12.44
CA LEU A 42 -5.43 -10.86 13.65
C LEU A 42 -6.39 -9.66 13.67
N LEU A 43 -5.95 -8.50 13.20
CA LEU A 43 -6.83 -7.35 13.02
C LEU A 43 -7.92 -7.64 11.99
N LEU A 44 -7.54 -8.19 10.83
CA LEU A 44 -8.49 -8.60 9.81
C LEU A 44 -9.52 -9.59 10.35
N GLY A 45 -9.05 -10.69 10.95
CA GLY A 45 -9.91 -11.72 11.50
C GLY A 45 -10.83 -11.20 12.61
N SER A 46 -10.32 -10.34 13.51
CA SER A 46 -11.13 -9.76 14.58
C SER A 46 -12.16 -8.76 14.04
N GLY A 47 -11.81 -7.97 13.01
CA GLY A 47 -12.75 -7.09 12.35
C GLY A 47 -13.89 -7.84 11.64
N MET A 48 -13.57 -8.97 11.00
CA MET A 48 -14.56 -9.80 10.31
C MET A 48 -15.46 -10.61 11.27
N LEU A 49 -14.91 -11.14 12.36
CA LEU A 49 -15.62 -12.07 13.24
C LEU A 49 -16.29 -11.37 14.42
N PHE A 50 -15.66 -10.34 14.99
CA PHE A 50 -16.11 -9.67 16.20
C PHE A 50 -16.54 -8.22 15.96
N HIS A 51 -16.41 -7.72 14.73
CA HIS A 51 -16.63 -6.30 14.39
C HIS A 51 -15.87 -5.34 15.32
N ASN A 52 -14.67 -5.77 15.75
CA ASN A 52 -13.85 -4.97 16.67
C ASN A 52 -12.37 -5.24 16.45
N LEU A 53 -11.65 -4.24 15.93
CA LEU A 53 -10.21 -4.33 15.65
C LEU A 53 -9.36 -4.38 16.93
N LEU A 54 -9.81 -3.81 18.06
CA LEU A 54 -9.06 -3.86 19.32
C LEU A 54 -8.88 -5.30 19.83
N VAL A 55 -9.85 -6.18 19.55
CA VAL A 55 -9.74 -7.61 19.86
C VAL A 55 -8.50 -8.21 19.20
N GLY A 56 -8.17 -7.82 17.96
CA GLY A 56 -6.98 -8.26 17.25
C GLY A 56 -5.68 -7.85 17.94
N ILE A 57 -5.63 -6.65 18.53
CA ILE A 57 -4.47 -6.20 19.32
C ILE A 57 -4.34 -7.05 20.60
N VAL A 58 -5.45 -7.29 21.32
CA VAL A 58 -5.46 -8.13 22.53
C VAL A 58 -5.02 -9.55 22.21
N LEU A 59 -5.54 -10.15 21.14
CA LEU A 59 -5.14 -11.49 20.69
C LEU A 59 -3.64 -11.56 20.37
N ALA A 60 -3.08 -10.55 19.71
CA ALA A 60 -1.64 -10.48 19.44
C ALA A 60 -0.81 -10.39 20.74
N CYS A 61 -1.27 -9.61 21.73
CA CYS A 61 -0.63 -9.57 23.05
C CYS A 61 -0.65 -10.94 23.73
N LEU A 62 -1.80 -11.63 23.72
CA LEU A 62 -1.93 -12.97 24.31
C LEU A 62 -1.01 -13.99 23.62
N LEU A 63 -0.99 -14.02 22.29
CA LEU A 63 -0.09 -14.87 21.53
C LEU A 63 1.38 -14.54 21.81
N SER A 64 1.71 -13.28 22.00
CA SER A 64 3.06 -12.85 22.35
C SER A 64 3.46 -13.32 23.75
N ILE A 65 2.57 -13.24 24.74
CA ILE A 65 2.79 -13.79 26.07
C ILE A 65 3.06 -15.30 25.98
N ILE A 66 2.25 -16.04 25.19
CA ILE A 66 2.47 -17.47 24.95
C ILE A 66 3.83 -17.72 24.29
N GLY A 67 4.18 -16.94 23.27
CA GLY A 67 5.46 -17.04 22.57
C GLY A 67 6.67 -16.86 23.49
N TRP A 68 6.63 -15.82 24.34
CA TRP A 68 7.63 -15.61 25.39
C TRP A 68 7.64 -16.77 26.40
N GLY A 69 6.46 -17.25 26.85
CA GLY A 69 6.33 -18.39 27.75
C GLY A 69 6.99 -19.67 27.21
N ILE A 70 6.79 -19.98 25.91
CA ILE A 70 7.44 -21.09 25.23
C ILE A 70 8.96 -20.91 25.24
N GLY A 71 9.45 -19.71 24.91
CA GLY A 71 10.88 -19.39 24.94
C GLY A 71 11.47 -19.57 26.33
N PHE A 72 10.86 -18.97 27.36
CA PHE A 72 11.32 -19.06 28.76
C PHE A 72 11.30 -20.50 29.29
N ARG A 73 10.25 -21.27 29.00
CA ARG A 73 10.17 -22.68 29.39
C ARG A 73 11.30 -23.53 28.80
N ARG A 74 11.71 -23.19 27.57
CA ARG A 74 12.71 -23.97 26.82
C ARG A 74 14.14 -23.54 27.11
N ASP A 75 14.41 -22.22 27.06
CA ASP A 75 15.77 -21.66 27.08
C ASP A 75 16.03 -20.77 28.31
N GLY A 76 15.06 -20.67 29.24
CA GLY A 76 15.15 -19.86 30.46
C GLY A 76 15.45 -18.39 30.15
N ARG A 77 16.26 -17.76 31.00
CA ARG A 77 16.64 -16.34 30.87
C ARG A 77 17.41 -16.02 29.56
N ARG A 78 17.99 -17.02 28.91
CA ARG A 78 18.67 -16.83 27.62
C ARG A 78 17.71 -16.35 26.50
N THR A 79 16.41 -16.58 26.65
CA THR A 79 15.39 -16.05 25.75
C THR A 79 15.47 -14.54 25.59
N LEU A 80 15.83 -13.80 26.64
CA LEU A 80 15.98 -12.34 26.60
C LEU A 80 17.14 -11.86 25.70
N LEU A 81 18.08 -12.74 25.36
CA LEU A 81 19.19 -12.40 24.46
C LEU A 81 18.71 -12.04 23.05
N ILE A 82 17.48 -12.44 22.66
CA ILE A 82 16.86 -12.06 21.39
C ILE A 82 16.75 -10.52 21.27
N LEU A 83 16.48 -9.83 22.36
CA LEU A 83 16.37 -8.37 22.39
C LEU A 83 17.64 -7.67 22.87
N ARG A 84 18.69 -8.42 23.27
CA ARG A 84 19.93 -7.81 23.76
C ARG A 84 20.74 -7.23 22.60
N PRO A 85 20.99 -5.91 22.58
CA PRO A 85 21.87 -5.31 21.60
C PRO A 85 23.29 -5.89 21.72
N SER A 86 23.83 -6.32 20.60
CA SER A 86 25.22 -6.81 20.50
C SER A 86 25.68 -6.71 19.05
N VAL A 87 26.99 -6.87 18.83
CA VAL A 87 27.55 -6.93 17.46
C VAL A 87 26.96 -8.10 16.65
N ASP A 88 26.49 -9.14 17.32
CA ASP A 88 25.83 -10.29 16.70
C ASP A 88 24.33 -10.13 16.56
N ASN A 89 23.76 -9.06 17.11
CA ASN A 89 22.34 -8.72 17.05
C ASN A 89 22.16 -7.21 16.86
N LEU A 90 22.50 -6.73 15.67
CA LEU A 90 22.39 -5.31 15.27
C LEU A 90 20.97 -4.89 14.92
N ALA A 91 20.08 -5.86 14.73
CA ALA A 91 18.69 -5.61 14.34
C ALA A 91 17.90 -4.76 15.36
N VAL A 92 18.13 -5.00 16.66
CA VAL A 92 17.43 -4.25 17.73
C VAL A 92 17.84 -2.77 17.74
N PRO A 93 19.14 -2.40 17.84
CA PRO A 93 19.53 -0.99 17.79
C PRO A 93 19.18 -0.33 16.46
N ALA A 94 19.27 -1.04 15.33
CA ALA A 94 18.85 -0.51 14.03
C ALA A 94 17.35 -0.22 13.98
N PHE A 95 16.51 -1.15 14.49
CA PHE A 95 15.08 -0.92 14.61
C PHE A 95 14.77 0.33 15.43
N LEU A 96 15.38 0.48 16.60
CA LEU A 96 15.15 1.64 17.47
C LEU A 96 15.57 2.95 16.79
N ALA A 97 16.75 2.96 16.15
CA ALA A 97 17.23 4.14 15.42
C ALA A 97 16.31 4.51 14.25
N LEU A 98 15.93 3.53 13.42
CA LEU A 98 15.03 3.75 12.29
C LEU A 98 13.63 4.18 12.73
N ALA A 99 13.09 3.59 13.79
CA ALA A 99 11.80 4.00 14.34
C ALA A 99 11.81 5.46 14.80
N LEU A 100 12.90 5.91 15.46
CA LEU A 100 13.06 7.32 15.84
C LEU A 100 13.15 8.23 14.63
N ILE A 101 13.91 7.82 13.59
CA ILE A 101 14.02 8.58 12.34
C ILE A 101 12.65 8.68 11.66
N VAL A 102 11.94 7.56 11.50
CA VAL A 102 10.58 7.53 10.90
C VAL A 102 9.62 8.41 11.71
N PHE A 103 9.73 8.39 13.03
CA PHE A 103 8.89 9.22 13.89
C PHE A 103 9.16 10.71 13.67
N ALA A 104 10.43 11.10 13.62
CA ALA A 104 10.85 12.49 13.42
C ALA A 104 10.50 13.01 12.02
N MET A 105 10.77 12.22 10.99
CA MET A 105 10.51 12.60 9.60
C MET A 105 9.02 12.82 9.30
N ASN A 106 8.13 12.15 10.04
CA ASN A 106 6.69 12.27 9.84
C ASN A 106 6.02 13.16 10.91
N TYR A 107 6.79 13.96 11.63
CA TYR A 107 6.21 14.88 12.60
C TYR A 107 5.42 15.99 11.90
N GLY A 108 4.14 16.13 12.23
CA GLY A 108 3.26 17.16 11.67
C GLY A 108 2.83 16.93 10.22
N LYS A 109 3.17 15.79 9.59
CA LYS A 109 2.72 15.49 8.21
C LYS A 109 1.22 15.32 8.12
N GLN A 110 0.67 15.87 7.04
CA GLN A 110 -0.73 15.79 6.64
C GLN A 110 -0.85 15.15 5.26
N TYR A 111 -2.03 14.66 4.92
CA TYR A 111 -2.34 14.13 3.59
C TYR A 111 -2.28 15.24 2.53
N PHE A 112 -1.88 14.84 1.34
CA PHE A 112 -1.72 15.76 0.23
C PHE A 112 -2.38 15.24 -1.06
N GLU A 113 -2.20 13.96 -1.37
CA GLU A 113 -2.66 13.38 -2.63
C GLU A 113 -4.16 13.07 -2.59
N SER A 114 -4.82 13.17 -3.76
CA SER A 114 -6.27 12.97 -3.88
C SER A 114 -6.76 11.64 -3.33
N ASP A 115 -6.06 10.53 -3.64
CA ASP A 115 -6.47 9.18 -3.23
C ASP A 115 -6.36 8.99 -1.69
N GLU A 116 -5.58 9.82 -0.99
CA GLU A 116 -5.51 9.82 0.47
C GLU A 116 -6.82 10.33 1.08
N PHE A 117 -7.48 11.30 0.43
CA PHE A 117 -8.76 11.85 0.88
C PHE A 117 -9.95 11.04 0.37
N THR A 118 -9.88 10.49 -0.84
CA THR A 118 -11.01 9.75 -1.42
C THR A 118 -11.20 8.38 -0.79
N HIS A 119 -10.12 7.65 -0.49
CA HIS A 119 -10.21 6.28 0.04
C HIS A 119 -9.16 5.92 1.09
N TRP A 120 -7.86 5.94 0.86
CA TRP A 120 -6.88 5.38 1.80
C TRP A 120 -6.94 5.98 3.21
N GLY A 121 -6.83 7.29 3.33
CA GLY A 121 -6.88 7.97 4.62
C GLY A 121 -8.28 7.97 5.22
N ARG A 122 -9.33 7.99 4.36
CA ARG A 122 -10.71 7.89 4.80
C ARG A 122 -11.02 6.52 5.41
N PHE A 123 -10.52 5.44 4.80
CA PHE A 123 -10.59 4.09 5.37
C PHE A 123 -9.96 4.02 6.74
N LEU A 124 -8.75 4.58 6.88
CA LEU A 124 -8.05 4.62 8.16
C LEU A 124 -8.81 5.42 9.21
N LYS A 125 -9.33 6.59 8.85
CA LYS A 125 -10.10 7.46 9.76
C LYS A 125 -11.34 6.72 10.26
N GLU A 126 -12.08 6.04 9.39
CA GLU A 126 -13.23 5.22 9.76
C GLU A 126 -12.84 4.01 10.63
N CYS A 127 -11.78 3.28 10.29
CA CYS A 127 -11.29 2.22 11.16
C CYS A 127 -10.95 2.75 12.57
N CYS A 128 -10.35 3.93 12.66
CA CYS A 128 -10.02 4.56 13.94
C CYS A 128 -11.26 5.06 14.69
N ARG A 129 -12.25 5.61 14.00
CA ARG A 129 -13.48 6.11 14.60
C ARG A 129 -14.32 4.98 15.18
N LEU A 130 -14.58 3.94 14.38
CA LEU A 130 -15.47 2.84 14.71
C LEU A 130 -14.81 1.69 15.49
N ASN A 131 -13.48 1.57 15.44
CA ASN A 131 -12.73 0.36 15.82
C ASN A 131 -13.17 -0.90 15.05
N GLN A 132 -13.66 -0.72 13.81
CA GLN A 132 -14.14 -1.77 12.93
C GLN A 132 -13.46 -1.66 11.56
N LEU A 133 -13.67 -2.65 10.70
CA LEU A 133 -13.27 -2.54 9.31
C LEU A 133 -14.09 -1.43 8.63
N TYR A 134 -13.44 -0.55 7.87
CA TYR A 134 -14.11 0.54 7.14
C TYR A 134 -15.24 0.05 6.24
N VAL A 135 -15.18 -1.20 5.75
CA VAL A 135 -16.25 -1.84 4.96
C VAL A 135 -17.59 -1.82 5.67
N THR A 136 -17.60 -1.89 7.00
CA THR A 136 -18.83 -1.89 7.82
C THR A 136 -19.35 -0.50 8.14
N SER A 137 -18.61 0.55 7.78
CA SER A 137 -19.04 1.94 8.00
C SER A 137 -20.32 2.26 7.21
N PRO A 138 -21.27 3.00 7.75
CA PRO A 138 -22.40 3.53 6.99
C PRO A 138 -21.96 4.60 5.98
N ALA A 139 -20.85 5.31 6.23
CA ALA A 139 -20.37 6.38 5.37
C ALA A 139 -20.10 5.89 3.94
N GLN A 140 -20.54 6.65 2.96
CA GLN A 140 -20.23 6.38 1.56
C GLN A 140 -18.77 6.72 1.29
N MET A 141 -18.05 5.78 0.68
CA MET A 141 -16.64 5.92 0.34
C MET A 141 -16.36 5.23 -0.99
N ALA A 142 -15.57 5.88 -1.83
CA ALA A 142 -15.08 5.26 -3.06
C ALA A 142 -14.26 4.00 -2.74
N HIS A 143 -14.41 2.97 -3.57
CA HIS A 143 -13.62 1.74 -3.46
C HIS A 143 -13.70 1.01 -2.10
N LYS A 144 -14.85 1.07 -1.45
CA LYS A 144 -15.09 0.46 -0.13
C LYS A 144 -14.85 -1.07 -0.10
N ASP A 145 -14.78 -1.69 -1.27
CA ASP A 145 -14.48 -3.10 -1.51
C ASP A 145 -12.97 -3.43 -1.50
N TYR A 146 -12.08 -2.43 -1.43
CA TYR A 146 -10.64 -2.66 -1.43
C TYR A 146 -10.17 -3.51 -0.25
N VAL A 147 -8.99 -4.08 -0.39
CA VAL A 147 -8.40 -4.98 0.61
C VAL A 147 -7.63 -4.20 1.69
N PRO A 148 -7.76 -4.54 2.98
CA PRO A 148 -7.43 -3.62 4.07
C PRO A 148 -6.05 -3.81 4.73
N ALA A 149 -5.14 -4.65 4.21
CA ALA A 149 -3.96 -5.05 4.98
C ALA A 149 -3.06 -3.87 5.40
N VAL A 150 -2.84 -2.91 4.50
CA VAL A 150 -2.01 -1.73 4.80
C VAL A 150 -2.73 -0.81 5.77
N THR A 151 -3.98 -0.48 5.49
CA THR A 151 -4.84 0.34 6.37
C THR A 151 -4.93 -0.24 7.80
N LEU A 152 -5.00 -1.58 7.95
CA LEU A 152 -5.01 -2.22 9.27
C LEU A 152 -3.71 -2.04 10.02
N PHE A 153 -2.57 -2.01 9.32
CA PHE A 153 -1.29 -1.74 9.96
C PHE A 153 -1.13 -0.27 10.35
N GLU A 154 -1.61 0.64 9.53
CA GLU A 154 -1.70 2.07 9.86
C GLU A 154 -2.63 2.32 11.05
N TYR A 155 -3.77 1.62 11.11
CA TYR A 155 -4.67 1.63 12.27
C TYR A 155 -3.94 1.21 13.56
N LEU A 156 -3.14 0.14 13.51
CA LEU A 156 -2.32 -0.29 14.65
C LEU A 156 -1.43 0.86 15.16
N TRP A 157 -0.75 1.56 14.24
CA TRP A 157 0.13 2.68 14.59
C TRP A 157 -0.62 3.85 15.20
N CYS A 158 -1.80 4.18 14.68
CA CYS A 158 -2.68 5.18 15.29
C CYS A 158 -3.07 4.80 16.71
N ARG A 159 -3.45 3.55 16.96
CA ARG A 159 -3.86 3.06 18.30
C ARG A 159 -2.71 3.03 19.28
N LEU A 160 -1.56 2.53 18.87
CA LEU A 160 -0.37 2.52 19.72
C LEU A 160 0.17 3.93 20.03
N SER A 161 -0.03 4.87 19.11
CA SER A 161 0.30 6.28 19.34
C SER A 161 -0.81 7.05 20.09
N LEU A 162 -1.85 6.36 20.58
CA LEU A 162 -2.95 6.89 21.39
C LEU A 162 -3.78 7.99 20.70
N ALA A 163 -3.64 8.20 19.41
CA ALA A 163 -4.42 9.18 18.66
C ALA A 163 -4.41 8.85 17.16
N TYR A 164 -5.54 9.10 16.51
CA TYR A 164 -5.55 9.24 15.06
C TYR A 164 -4.73 10.46 14.67
N SER A 165 -3.86 10.31 13.70
CA SER A 165 -3.22 11.40 12.96
C SER A 165 -2.73 10.87 11.62
N GLU A 166 -2.74 11.72 10.61
CA GLU A 166 -2.23 11.40 9.28
C GLU A 166 -0.74 11.03 9.32
N ALA A 167 0.03 11.71 10.18
CA ALA A 167 1.42 11.38 10.44
C ALA A 167 1.63 9.91 10.90
N ASN A 168 0.66 9.32 11.60
CA ASN A 168 0.75 7.92 12.06
C ASN A 168 0.48 6.92 10.93
N ALA A 169 -0.29 7.30 9.91
CA ALA A 169 -0.44 6.50 8.70
C ALA A 169 0.90 6.35 7.96
N TYR A 170 1.58 7.47 7.70
CA TYR A 170 2.93 7.45 7.11
C TYR A 170 3.92 6.63 7.94
N ARG A 171 3.88 6.75 9.29
CA ARG A 171 4.72 5.93 10.18
C ARG A 171 4.41 4.45 10.03
N GLY A 172 3.12 4.09 9.97
CA GLY A 172 2.69 2.70 9.80
C GLY A 172 3.33 2.08 8.55
N ILE A 173 3.10 2.66 7.38
CA ILE A 173 3.59 2.12 6.12
C ILE A 173 5.13 2.05 6.08
N GLN A 174 5.82 3.07 6.61
CA GLN A 174 7.28 3.10 6.66
C GLN A 174 7.85 2.07 7.65
N MET A 175 7.14 1.73 8.72
CA MET A 175 7.59 0.70 9.67
C MET A 175 7.41 -0.72 9.14
N LEU A 176 6.51 -0.97 8.17
CA LEU A 176 6.54 -2.21 7.39
C LEU A 176 7.83 -2.34 6.58
N LEU A 177 8.25 -1.26 5.91
CA LEU A 177 9.53 -1.21 5.22
C LEU A 177 10.69 -1.47 6.18
N VAL A 178 10.73 -0.83 7.35
CA VAL A 178 11.78 -1.03 8.36
C VAL A 178 11.88 -2.51 8.76
N ALA A 179 10.77 -3.20 8.97
CA ALA A 179 10.77 -4.61 9.34
C ALA A 179 11.37 -5.50 8.24
N ILE A 180 11.06 -5.21 6.97
CA ILE A 180 11.61 -5.94 5.82
C ILE A 180 13.12 -5.67 5.68
N VAL A 181 13.52 -4.40 5.75
CA VAL A 181 14.94 -3.98 5.64
C VAL A 181 15.79 -4.65 6.72
N ILE A 182 15.33 -4.67 7.96
CA ILE A 182 16.03 -5.33 9.07
C ILE A 182 16.14 -6.84 8.83
N SER A 183 15.09 -7.47 8.29
CA SER A 183 15.11 -8.90 7.98
C SER A 183 16.15 -9.26 6.90
N VAL A 184 16.29 -8.43 5.89
CA VAL A 184 17.32 -8.61 4.86
C VAL A 184 18.72 -8.36 5.42
N ALA A 185 18.90 -7.24 6.16
CA ALA A 185 20.17 -6.88 6.76
C ALA A 185 20.69 -7.93 7.75
N GLU A 186 19.81 -8.65 8.47
CA GLU A 186 20.19 -9.73 9.39
C GLU A 186 20.87 -10.92 8.67
N LYS A 187 20.60 -11.13 7.38
CA LYS A 187 21.21 -12.22 6.58
C LYS A 187 22.58 -11.84 6.02
N ILE A 188 22.98 -10.57 6.10
CA ILE A 188 24.27 -10.14 5.55
C ILE A 188 25.41 -10.73 6.38
N HIS A 189 26.27 -11.50 5.72
CA HIS A 189 27.45 -12.06 6.34
C HIS A 189 28.49 -10.96 6.61
N THR A 190 28.60 -10.59 7.89
CA THR A 190 29.58 -9.62 8.34
C THR A 190 30.81 -10.34 8.87
N CYS A 191 31.90 -10.31 8.11
CA CYS A 191 33.20 -10.80 8.54
C CYS A 191 34.09 -9.66 9.01
N GLY A 192 34.94 -9.89 9.99
CA GLY A 192 35.94 -8.91 10.43
C GLY A 192 35.67 -8.32 11.82
N ARG A 193 36.34 -7.17 12.09
CA ARG A 193 36.27 -6.47 13.39
C ARG A 193 34.85 -5.93 13.64
N ALA A 194 34.49 -5.77 14.91
CA ALA A 194 33.17 -5.29 15.34
C ALA A 194 32.73 -4.00 14.60
N ILE A 195 33.63 -3.04 14.47
CA ILE A 195 33.34 -1.78 13.78
C ILE A 195 33.01 -1.99 12.29
N THR A 196 33.72 -2.88 11.60
CA THR A 196 33.48 -3.19 10.19
C THR A 196 32.10 -3.82 10.02
N ARG A 197 31.71 -4.70 10.92
CA ARG A 197 30.37 -5.33 10.91
C ARG A 197 29.26 -4.32 11.13
N ILE A 198 29.43 -3.40 12.07
CA ILE A 198 28.46 -2.31 12.32
C ILE A 198 28.32 -1.43 11.09
N LEU A 199 29.43 -1.03 10.47
CA LEU A 199 29.41 -0.18 9.26
C LEU A 199 28.78 -0.89 8.07
N GLN A 200 29.08 -2.17 7.84
CA GLN A 200 28.44 -2.96 6.78
C GLN A 200 26.94 -3.09 6.98
N TYR A 201 26.52 -3.37 8.21
CA TYR A 201 25.09 -3.46 8.55
C TYR A 201 24.38 -2.12 8.33
N ALA A 202 24.94 -1.03 8.86
CA ALA A 202 24.37 0.31 8.71
C ALA A 202 24.30 0.74 7.24
N PHE A 203 25.36 0.44 6.46
CA PHE A 203 25.37 0.71 5.02
C PHE A 203 24.27 -0.06 4.29
N SER A 204 24.09 -1.34 4.60
CA SER A 204 23.05 -2.16 4.00
C SER A 204 21.64 -1.65 4.32
N VAL A 205 21.43 -1.26 5.57
CA VAL A 205 20.18 -0.62 5.99
C VAL A 205 19.93 0.68 5.23
N LEU A 206 20.96 1.52 5.09
CA LEU A 206 20.88 2.79 4.35
C LEU A 206 20.49 2.56 2.88
N VAL A 207 21.17 1.61 2.21
CA VAL A 207 20.85 1.26 0.81
C VAL A 207 19.41 0.80 0.67
N LEU A 208 18.99 -0.15 1.50
CA LEU A 208 17.64 -0.71 1.41
C LEU A 208 16.55 0.32 1.75
N MET A 209 16.77 1.20 2.73
CA MET A 209 15.86 2.31 3.00
C MET A 209 15.86 3.37 1.88
N GLY A 210 16.95 3.49 1.13
CA GLY A 210 17.06 4.44 0.01
C GLY A 210 16.38 3.99 -1.29
N ILE A 211 16.13 2.69 -1.48
CA ILE A 211 15.53 2.18 -2.74
C ILE A 211 14.22 2.88 -3.12
N PRO A 212 13.26 3.15 -2.23
CA PRO A 212 12.03 3.84 -2.61
C PRO A 212 12.25 5.24 -3.20
N LEU A 213 13.36 5.91 -2.86
CA LEU A 213 13.70 7.23 -3.38
C LEU A 213 14.09 7.23 -4.87
N LEU A 214 14.44 6.07 -5.42
CA LEU A 214 14.70 5.90 -6.85
C LEU A 214 13.43 6.11 -7.69
N PHE A 215 12.26 5.98 -7.08
CA PHE A 215 10.97 5.98 -7.75
C PHE A 215 10.19 7.24 -7.42
N SER A 216 10.37 8.30 -8.20
CA SER A 216 9.69 9.59 -8.01
C SER A 216 8.16 9.46 -8.10
N ALA A 217 7.67 8.52 -8.89
CA ALA A 217 6.23 8.27 -9.06
C ALA A 217 5.50 7.87 -7.77
N PHE A 218 6.21 7.31 -6.79
CA PHE A 218 5.59 6.88 -5.54
C PHE A 218 5.51 7.97 -4.48
N ARG A 219 6.52 8.85 -4.44
CA ARG A 219 6.70 9.73 -3.27
C ARG A 219 6.55 8.96 -1.94
N PHE A 220 7.11 7.76 -1.84
CA PHE A 220 6.85 6.77 -0.79
C PHE A 220 6.89 7.32 0.64
N TYR A 221 7.78 8.26 0.90
CA TYR A 221 7.90 8.85 2.23
C TYR A 221 6.88 9.98 2.49
N HIS A 222 6.05 10.31 1.49
CA HIS A 222 5.06 11.41 1.54
C HIS A 222 3.65 11.00 1.12
N THR A 223 3.42 9.73 0.84
CA THR A 223 2.09 9.21 0.51
C THR A 223 1.82 7.91 1.26
N ILE A 224 0.55 7.59 1.43
CA ILE A 224 0.09 6.28 1.91
C ILE A 224 -0.40 5.39 0.76
N TYR A 225 -0.02 5.71 -0.48
CA TYR A 225 -0.36 4.89 -1.63
C TYR A 225 0.22 3.49 -1.52
N GLU A 226 -0.62 2.49 -1.72
CA GLU A 226 -0.24 1.09 -1.50
C GLU A 226 0.66 0.50 -2.59
N ASP A 227 0.84 1.21 -3.71
CA ASP A 227 1.60 0.70 -4.87
C ASP A 227 3.05 0.33 -4.54
N ALA A 228 3.75 1.20 -3.83
CA ALA A 228 5.14 0.94 -3.43
C ALA A 228 5.24 -0.20 -2.42
N ILE A 229 4.40 -0.16 -1.38
CA ILE A 229 4.43 -1.18 -0.33
C ILE A 229 4.00 -2.55 -0.86
N PHE A 230 3.10 -2.60 -1.85
CA PHE A 230 2.75 -3.83 -2.56
C PHE A 230 3.97 -4.47 -3.22
N GLY A 231 4.78 -3.70 -3.96
CA GLY A 231 6.02 -4.18 -4.54
C GLY A 231 7.04 -4.67 -3.49
N ILE A 232 7.14 -3.96 -2.36
CA ILE A 232 8.01 -4.31 -1.24
C ILE A 232 7.52 -5.59 -0.54
N LEU A 233 6.21 -5.79 -0.39
CA LEU A 233 5.61 -7.01 0.17
C LEU A 233 5.80 -8.22 -0.77
N MET A 234 5.71 -8.03 -2.10
CA MET A 234 6.08 -9.07 -3.06
C MET A 234 7.53 -9.51 -2.87
N PHE A 235 8.46 -8.55 -2.78
CA PHE A 235 9.86 -8.85 -2.47
C PHE A 235 10.00 -9.62 -1.15
N CYS A 236 9.31 -9.19 -0.09
CA CYS A 236 9.33 -9.86 1.21
C CYS A 236 8.90 -11.32 1.13
N ALA A 237 7.82 -11.62 0.40
CA ALA A 237 7.33 -12.98 0.22
C ALA A 237 8.33 -13.85 -0.56
N ILE A 238 8.96 -13.31 -1.62
CA ILE A 238 10.04 -14.00 -2.36
C ILE A 238 11.23 -14.26 -1.44
N TRP A 239 11.63 -13.25 -0.64
CA TRP A 239 12.72 -13.38 0.31
C TRP A 239 12.48 -14.47 1.34
N MET A 240 11.24 -14.59 1.85
CA MET A 240 10.85 -15.67 2.75
C MET A 240 10.88 -17.04 2.06
N ALA A 241 10.49 -17.13 0.79
CA ALA A 241 10.55 -18.35 0.01
C ALA A 241 12.00 -18.84 -0.22
N LEU A 242 12.98 -17.94 -0.19
CA LEU A 242 14.41 -18.23 -0.40
C LEU A 242 15.16 -18.65 0.89
N GLN A 243 14.53 -18.62 2.06
CA GLN A 243 15.20 -18.95 3.33
C GLN A 243 15.39 -20.48 3.49
N ASP A 244 16.46 -21.01 2.94
CA ASP A 244 16.74 -22.45 2.79
C ASP A 244 17.22 -23.15 4.07
N GLN A 245 17.72 -22.42 5.08
CA GLN A 245 18.16 -22.98 6.37
C GLN A 245 17.02 -23.45 7.28
N GLU A 246 15.76 -23.16 6.92
CA GLU A 246 14.59 -23.49 7.72
C GLU A 246 13.98 -24.84 7.36
N SER A 247 13.26 -25.42 8.33
CA SER A 247 12.44 -26.61 8.03
C SER A 247 11.31 -26.23 7.05
N VAL A 248 10.85 -27.20 6.25
CA VAL A 248 9.70 -27.02 5.33
C VAL A 248 8.52 -26.40 6.07
N ARG A 249 8.19 -26.90 7.25
CA ARG A 249 7.08 -26.43 8.07
C ARG A 249 7.22 -24.94 8.44
N CYS A 250 8.36 -24.54 9.00
CA CYS A 250 8.56 -23.14 9.42
C CYS A 250 8.50 -22.20 8.24
N ARG A 251 9.10 -22.56 7.11
CA ARG A 251 9.09 -21.76 5.89
C ARG A 251 7.69 -21.65 5.29
N SER A 252 6.94 -22.76 5.21
CA SER A 252 5.56 -22.78 4.73
C SER A 252 4.65 -21.87 5.57
N VAL A 253 4.76 -21.93 6.89
CA VAL A 253 3.96 -21.07 7.77
C VAL A 253 4.33 -19.61 7.58
N SER A 254 5.63 -19.25 7.57
CA SER A 254 6.06 -17.87 7.36
C SER A 254 5.62 -17.34 5.99
N LEU A 255 5.76 -18.15 4.94
CA LEU A 255 5.32 -17.79 3.59
C LEU A 255 3.80 -17.66 3.50
N SER A 256 3.03 -18.57 4.14
CA SER A 256 1.57 -18.48 4.19
C SER A 256 1.11 -17.15 4.78
N ILE A 257 1.72 -16.74 5.89
CA ILE A 257 1.42 -15.48 6.55
C ILE A 257 1.77 -14.30 5.64
N ALA A 258 2.92 -14.30 4.98
CA ALA A 258 3.35 -13.25 4.07
C ALA A 258 2.45 -13.16 2.82
N LEU A 259 2.11 -14.30 2.19
CA LEU A 259 1.21 -14.34 1.03
C LEU A 259 -0.22 -13.93 1.40
N SER A 260 -0.66 -14.24 2.62
CA SER A 260 -1.98 -13.80 3.12
C SER A 260 -2.05 -12.27 3.30
N VAL A 261 -0.97 -11.64 3.76
CA VAL A 261 -0.89 -10.17 3.81
C VAL A 261 -0.76 -9.59 2.42
N LEU A 262 0.05 -10.19 1.55
CA LEU A 262 0.24 -9.73 0.18
C LEU A 262 -1.08 -9.73 -0.61
N ILE A 263 -1.87 -10.81 -0.53
CA ILE A 263 -3.16 -10.88 -1.26
C ILE A 263 -4.19 -9.88 -0.73
N MET A 264 -4.03 -9.47 0.54
CA MET A 264 -4.85 -8.48 1.21
C MET A 264 -4.26 -7.06 1.15
N SER A 265 -3.17 -6.83 0.39
CA SER A 265 -2.57 -5.51 0.19
C SER A 265 -2.93 -4.86 -1.14
N LYS A 266 -3.41 -5.61 -2.13
CA LYS A 266 -3.90 -5.06 -3.40
C LYS A 266 -4.81 -6.06 -4.11
N MET A 267 -5.88 -5.57 -4.76
CA MET A 267 -6.84 -6.42 -5.49
C MET A 267 -6.16 -7.27 -6.59
N THR A 268 -5.11 -6.74 -7.21
CA THR A 268 -4.35 -7.40 -8.28
C THR A 268 -3.29 -8.39 -7.79
N ALA A 269 -3.22 -8.68 -6.49
CA ALA A 269 -2.15 -9.51 -5.92
C ALA A 269 -2.27 -11.00 -6.22
N ALA A 270 -3.47 -11.52 -6.51
CA ALA A 270 -3.72 -12.96 -6.62
C ALA A 270 -2.80 -13.69 -7.63
N PRO A 271 -2.55 -13.21 -8.86
CA PRO A 271 -1.63 -13.85 -9.79
C PRO A 271 -0.20 -13.95 -9.24
N PHE A 272 0.26 -12.93 -8.50
CA PHE A 272 1.62 -12.90 -7.94
C PHE A 272 1.77 -13.82 -6.75
N VAL A 273 0.73 -13.96 -5.94
CA VAL A 273 0.70 -14.99 -4.87
C VAL A 273 0.88 -16.39 -5.48
N LEU A 274 0.21 -16.70 -6.59
CA LEU A 274 0.40 -17.96 -7.31
C LEU A 274 1.83 -18.11 -7.85
N LEU A 275 2.38 -17.08 -8.52
CA LEU A 275 3.73 -17.11 -9.06
C LEU A 275 4.80 -17.28 -7.97
N ILE A 276 4.67 -16.61 -6.84
CA ILE A 276 5.59 -16.74 -5.71
C ILE A 276 5.47 -18.13 -5.07
N TRP A 277 4.26 -18.67 -4.95
CA TRP A 277 4.06 -20.03 -4.46
C TRP A 277 4.67 -21.08 -5.39
N LEU A 278 4.55 -20.96 -6.72
CA LEU A 278 5.21 -21.84 -7.68
C LEU A 278 6.74 -21.75 -7.58
N PHE A 279 7.28 -20.54 -7.39
CA PHE A 279 8.70 -20.34 -7.14
C PHE A 279 9.16 -21.03 -5.86
N TYR A 280 8.38 -20.93 -4.77
CA TYR A 280 8.62 -21.66 -3.54
C TYR A 280 8.66 -23.16 -3.75
N LEU A 281 7.69 -23.73 -4.47
CA LEU A 281 7.68 -25.17 -4.78
C LEU A 281 8.93 -25.60 -5.56
N TRP A 282 9.32 -24.80 -6.54
CA TRP A 282 10.53 -25.05 -7.32
C TRP A 282 11.78 -25.03 -6.44
N ASN A 283 11.90 -24.07 -5.53
CA ASN A 283 13.01 -24.00 -4.57
C ASN A 283 13.01 -25.20 -3.60
N GLU A 284 11.85 -25.61 -3.08
CA GLU A 284 11.73 -26.80 -2.20
C GLU A 284 12.16 -28.08 -2.91
N GLN A 285 11.76 -28.27 -4.15
CA GLN A 285 12.16 -29.43 -4.94
C GLN A 285 13.68 -29.53 -5.08
N LYS A 286 14.37 -28.43 -5.31
CA LYS A 286 15.83 -28.38 -5.38
C LYS A 286 16.51 -28.70 -4.06
N LEU A 287 15.88 -28.34 -2.96
CA LEU A 287 16.36 -28.68 -1.63
C LEU A 287 16.18 -30.17 -1.30
N GLY A 288 15.76 -31.00 -2.28
CA GLY A 288 15.47 -32.40 -2.09
C GLY A 288 14.18 -32.69 -1.31
N ARG A 289 13.38 -31.65 -1.11
CA ARG A 289 12.13 -31.72 -0.35
C ARG A 289 10.97 -31.94 -1.32
N CYS A 290 10.87 -33.17 -1.80
CA CYS A 290 9.90 -33.58 -2.81
C CYS A 290 8.46 -33.25 -2.36
N PHE A 291 7.66 -32.71 -3.26
CA PHE A 291 6.25 -32.37 -3.04
C PHE A 291 5.46 -33.56 -2.49
N ARG A 292 5.69 -34.78 -3.01
CA ARG A 292 5.00 -35.98 -2.57
C ARG A 292 5.14 -36.27 -1.06
N ASN A 293 6.27 -35.91 -0.45
CA ASN A 293 6.54 -36.19 0.96
C ASN A 293 6.11 -35.03 1.90
N HIS A 294 5.89 -33.82 1.35
CA HIS A 294 5.64 -32.61 2.13
C HIS A 294 4.43 -31.81 1.61
N TRP A 295 3.55 -32.42 0.81
CA TRP A 295 2.46 -31.76 0.11
C TRP A 295 1.58 -30.92 1.03
N ASN A 296 1.25 -31.40 2.23
CA ASN A 296 0.44 -30.70 3.23
C ASN A 296 1.06 -29.36 3.64
N TRP A 297 2.36 -29.32 3.87
CA TRP A 297 3.06 -28.08 4.21
C TRP A 297 3.29 -27.20 2.98
N GLN A 298 3.59 -27.79 1.84
CA GLN A 298 3.89 -27.02 0.63
C GLN A 298 2.64 -26.41 -0.02
N LEU A 299 1.45 -27.01 0.18
CA LEU A 299 0.17 -26.39 -0.21
C LEU A 299 -0.32 -25.34 0.79
N PHE A 300 0.11 -25.39 2.04
CA PHE A 300 -0.38 -24.53 3.11
C PHE A 300 -0.29 -23.02 2.77
N PRO A 301 0.79 -22.49 2.15
CA PRO A 301 0.86 -21.10 1.78
C PRO A 301 -0.24 -20.67 0.81
N MET A 302 -0.51 -21.48 -0.20
CA MET A 302 -1.55 -21.18 -1.19
C MET A 302 -2.96 -21.30 -0.60
N LEU A 303 -3.24 -22.38 0.13
CA LEU A 303 -4.55 -22.59 0.74
C LEU A 303 -4.86 -21.54 1.82
N GLY A 304 -3.86 -21.15 2.61
CA GLY A 304 -4.01 -20.12 3.64
C GLY A 304 -4.36 -18.76 3.04
N SER A 305 -3.60 -18.32 2.04
CA SER A 305 -3.85 -17.03 1.37
C SER A 305 -5.17 -17.02 0.59
N ALA A 306 -5.48 -18.11 -0.13
CA ALA A 306 -6.76 -18.24 -0.84
C ALA A 306 -7.96 -18.24 0.11
N GLY A 307 -7.84 -18.94 1.26
CA GLY A 307 -8.89 -18.96 2.28
C GLY A 307 -9.18 -17.60 2.88
N ILE A 308 -8.15 -16.82 3.17
CA ILE A 308 -8.29 -15.44 3.69
C ILE A 308 -8.92 -14.54 2.64
N TRP A 309 -8.46 -14.60 1.40
CA TRP A 309 -8.99 -13.81 0.30
C TRP A 309 -10.47 -14.12 0.04
N LEU A 310 -10.83 -15.42 -0.03
CA LEU A 310 -12.22 -15.83 -0.20
C LEU A 310 -13.09 -15.39 0.99
N GLY A 311 -12.59 -15.58 2.22
CA GLY A 311 -13.30 -15.17 3.43
C GLY A 311 -13.59 -13.67 3.44
N TYR A 312 -12.59 -12.84 3.08
CA TYR A 312 -12.77 -11.38 2.98
C TYR A 312 -13.78 -11.00 1.90
N ASN A 313 -13.69 -11.57 0.69
CA ASN A 313 -14.65 -11.28 -0.38
C ASN A 313 -16.10 -11.66 0.00
N LEU A 314 -16.28 -12.79 0.69
CA LEU A 314 -17.60 -13.16 1.22
C LEU A 314 -18.10 -12.20 2.32
N PHE A 315 -17.18 -11.65 3.10
CA PHE A 315 -17.50 -10.64 4.10
C PHE A 315 -17.92 -9.32 3.45
N VAL A 316 -17.13 -8.80 2.50
CA VAL A 316 -17.40 -7.55 1.78
C VAL A 316 -18.76 -7.54 1.10
N LYS A 317 -19.13 -8.65 0.43
CA LYS A 317 -20.45 -8.81 -0.23
C LYS A 317 -21.67 -8.62 0.68
N ARG A 318 -21.50 -8.60 2.00
CA ARG A 318 -22.59 -8.36 2.95
C ARG A 318 -22.82 -6.88 3.21
N TYR A 319 -21.85 -6.02 2.92
CA TYR A 319 -21.86 -4.60 3.24
C TYR A 319 -21.78 -3.69 2.03
N VAL A 320 -21.24 -4.20 0.93
CA VAL A 320 -21.05 -3.44 -0.31
C VAL A 320 -21.88 -4.10 -1.39
N ASP A 321 -22.78 -3.32 -1.99
CA ASP A 321 -23.50 -3.77 -3.18
C ASP A 321 -22.54 -3.76 -4.37
N MET A 322 -22.07 -4.95 -4.73
CA MET A 322 -21.13 -5.12 -5.84
C MET A 322 -21.77 -4.85 -7.21
N SER A 323 -23.10 -4.70 -7.29
CA SER A 323 -23.80 -4.36 -8.54
C SER A 323 -23.68 -2.87 -8.88
N GLY A 324 -23.51 -2.02 -7.86
CA GLY A 324 -23.36 -0.57 -7.98
C GLY A 324 -21.91 -0.08 -7.92
N THR A 325 -20.98 -0.90 -7.43
CA THR A 325 -19.55 -0.59 -7.52
C THR A 325 -19.10 -0.77 -8.97
N GLN A 326 -19.35 0.22 -9.78
CA GLN A 326 -18.69 0.37 -11.06
C GLN A 326 -17.21 0.67 -10.82
N SER A 327 -16.43 -0.35 -10.51
CA SER A 327 -15.10 -0.41 -11.08
C SER A 327 -15.34 -0.36 -12.59
N TYR A 328 -14.84 0.65 -13.23
CA TYR A 328 -14.97 0.89 -14.66
C TYR A 328 -14.85 -0.45 -15.41
N GLY A 329 -15.93 -0.90 -16.06
CA GLY A 329 -16.00 -2.14 -16.81
C GLY A 329 -15.56 -3.40 -16.07
N GLY A 330 -16.33 -3.87 -15.09
CA GLY A 330 -15.99 -5.03 -14.25
C GLY A 330 -15.36 -6.19 -15.01
N PHE A 331 -14.31 -6.77 -14.45
CA PHE A 331 -13.54 -7.87 -15.02
C PHE A 331 -14.43 -9.12 -15.16
N THR A 332 -15.12 -9.24 -16.30
CA THR A 332 -15.92 -10.42 -16.62
C THR A 332 -15.12 -11.43 -17.42
N LYS A 333 -15.51 -12.70 -17.32
CA LYS A 333 -14.88 -13.76 -18.13
C LYS A 333 -15.03 -13.49 -19.63
N GLU A 334 -16.18 -12.97 -20.02
CA GLU A 334 -16.52 -12.62 -21.40
C GLU A 334 -15.61 -11.50 -21.93
N LEU A 335 -15.38 -10.47 -21.10
CA LEU A 335 -14.48 -9.38 -21.42
C LEU A 335 -13.03 -9.85 -21.56
N LEU A 336 -12.56 -10.66 -20.62
CA LEU A 336 -11.21 -11.25 -20.66
C LEU A 336 -11.00 -12.10 -21.91
N VAL A 337 -11.96 -12.98 -22.23
CA VAL A 337 -11.92 -13.82 -23.43
C VAL A 337 -12.00 -12.95 -24.68
N GLY A 338 -12.83 -11.91 -24.68
CA GLY A 338 -12.95 -10.94 -25.75
C GLY A 338 -11.63 -10.25 -26.07
N VAL A 339 -10.94 -9.73 -25.05
CA VAL A 339 -9.61 -9.09 -25.19
C VAL A 339 -8.56 -10.09 -25.68
N ILE A 340 -8.47 -11.28 -25.08
CA ILE A 340 -7.47 -12.30 -25.48
C ILE A 340 -7.70 -12.81 -26.91
N LEU A 341 -8.94 -12.98 -27.33
CA LEU A 341 -9.29 -13.48 -28.66
C LEU A 341 -9.54 -12.36 -29.69
N HIS A 342 -9.40 -11.10 -29.29
CA HIS A 342 -9.71 -9.92 -30.11
C HIS A 342 -11.16 -9.91 -30.65
N ASN A 343 -12.09 -10.55 -29.93
CA ASN A 343 -13.51 -10.58 -30.26
C ASN A 343 -14.25 -9.45 -29.55
N GLY A 344 -14.88 -8.55 -30.33
CA GLY A 344 -15.58 -7.39 -29.76
C GLY A 344 -14.66 -6.22 -29.41
N TYR A 345 -13.47 -6.20 -29.98
CA TYR A 345 -12.45 -5.19 -29.78
C TYR A 345 -12.92 -3.80 -30.25
N VAL A 346 -12.84 -2.83 -29.37
CA VAL A 346 -13.19 -1.44 -29.71
C VAL A 346 -11.94 -0.73 -30.26
N PRO A 347 -12.07 0.15 -31.25
CA PRO A 347 -10.91 0.78 -31.90
C PRO A 347 -9.92 1.44 -30.93
N TRP A 348 -10.42 2.07 -29.86
CA TRP A 348 -9.57 2.74 -28.88
C TRP A 348 -8.65 1.78 -28.11
N GLN A 349 -9.03 0.52 -27.91
CA GLN A 349 -8.20 -0.47 -27.20
C GLN A 349 -6.89 -0.76 -27.95
N LYS A 350 -6.93 -0.79 -29.29
CA LYS A 350 -5.70 -0.93 -30.11
C LYS A 350 -4.73 0.24 -29.94
N ASP A 351 -5.29 1.45 -29.83
CA ASP A 351 -4.47 2.65 -29.61
C ASP A 351 -3.82 2.61 -28.21
N VAL A 352 -4.56 2.11 -27.23
CA VAL A 352 -4.08 1.92 -25.84
C VAL A 352 -2.98 0.88 -25.78
N GLU A 353 -3.18 -0.30 -26.38
CA GLU A 353 -2.14 -1.34 -26.45
C GLU A 353 -0.85 -0.80 -27.12
N TYR A 354 -0.98 -0.14 -28.26
CA TYR A 354 0.17 0.45 -28.93
C TYR A 354 0.89 1.46 -28.04
N SER A 355 0.15 2.34 -27.39
CA SER A 355 0.68 3.35 -26.47
C SER A 355 1.34 2.72 -25.26
N PHE A 356 0.76 1.64 -24.70
CA PHE A 356 1.31 0.89 -23.58
C PHE A 356 2.64 0.23 -23.95
N TRP A 357 2.72 -0.50 -25.07
CA TRP A 357 3.97 -1.12 -25.50
C TRP A 357 5.05 -0.10 -25.84
N LYS A 358 4.68 1.04 -26.43
CA LYS A 358 5.57 2.16 -26.64
C LYS A 358 6.09 2.72 -25.29
N ALA A 359 5.22 2.89 -24.30
CA ALA A 359 5.59 3.40 -22.99
C ALA A 359 6.57 2.47 -22.27
N ILE A 360 6.44 1.14 -22.39
CA ILE A 360 7.35 0.13 -21.82
C ILE A 360 8.81 0.42 -22.20
N VAL A 361 9.07 0.86 -23.42
CA VAL A 361 10.42 1.09 -23.94
C VAL A 361 10.87 2.54 -23.92
N SER A 362 9.95 3.51 -23.83
CA SER A 362 10.28 4.92 -23.99
C SER A 362 9.95 5.81 -22.78
N LYS A 363 8.97 5.44 -21.94
CA LYS A 363 8.56 6.30 -20.81
C LYS A 363 9.49 6.10 -19.62
N GLY A 364 10.13 7.18 -19.16
CA GLY A 364 11.08 7.14 -18.05
C GLY A 364 10.41 6.89 -16.71
N LEU A 365 10.98 6.01 -15.88
CA LEU A 365 10.51 5.66 -14.53
C LEU A 365 11.56 5.92 -13.45
N ILE A 366 12.83 5.62 -13.73
CA ILE A 366 13.94 5.81 -12.80
C ILE A 366 15.02 6.62 -13.49
N GLY A 367 15.24 7.87 -13.10
CA GLY A 367 16.27 8.71 -13.71
C GLY A 367 16.15 8.83 -15.24
N GLY A 368 14.92 8.82 -15.77
CA GLY A 368 14.65 8.82 -17.21
C GLY A 368 14.74 7.45 -17.90
N ALA A 369 15.21 6.39 -17.22
CA ALA A 369 15.26 5.04 -17.77
C ALA A 369 13.86 4.39 -17.82
N SER A 370 13.54 3.74 -18.94
CA SER A 370 12.26 3.06 -19.14
C SER A 370 12.15 1.74 -18.38
N PHE A 371 10.93 1.21 -18.28
CA PHE A 371 10.66 -0.09 -17.67
C PHE A 371 11.53 -1.20 -18.27
N ALA A 372 11.55 -1.31 -19.61
CA ALA A 372 12.33 -2.36 -20.28
C ALA A 372 13.82 -2.25 -20.00
N PHE A 373 14.36 -1.03 -19.95
CA PHE A 373 15.76 -0.81 -19.64
C PHE A 373 16.10 -1.24 -18.21
N VAL A 374 15.34 -0.78 -17.20
CA VAL A 374 15.59 -1.11 -15.79
C VAL A 374 15.42 -2.60 -15.53
N ALA A 375 14.33 -3.21 -16.01
CA ALA A 375 14.07 -4.64 -15.86
C ALA A 375 15.17 -5.47 -16.53
N GLY A 376 15.56 -5.11 -17.77
CA GLY A 376 16.67 -5.75 -18.49
C GLY A 376 17.99 -5.62 -17.76
N ALA A 377 18.31 -4.43 -17.23
CA ALA A 377 19.54 -4.21 -16.45
C ALA A 377 19.59 -5.09 -15.20
N VAL A 378 18.49 -5.18 -14.44
CA VAL A 378 18.40 -6.07 -13.27
C VAL A 378 18.63 -7.53 -13.67
N MET A 379 17.99 -8.00 -14.74
CA MET A 379 18.15 -9.38 -15.23
C MET A 379 19.58 -9.66 -15.67
N VAL A 380 20.22 -8.73 -16.37
CA VAL A 380 21.64 -8.84 -16.80
C VAL A 380 22.56 -8.92 -15.58
N VAL A 381 22.35 -8.07 -14.56
CA VAL A 381 23.20 -8.11 -13.36
C VAL A 381 23.00 -9.42 -12.60
N LEU A 382 21.78 -9.91 -12.44
CA LEU A 382 21.51 -11.22 -11.84
C LEU A 382 22.21 -12.37 -12.61
N PHE A 383 22.21 -12.31 -13.94
CA PHE A 383 22.94 -13.25 -14.79
C PHE A 383 24.47 -13.17 -14.60
N LEU A 384 25.02 -11.96 -14.52
CA LEU A 384 26.46 -11.76 -14.31
C LEU A 384 26.92 -12.23 -12.92
N VAL A 385 26.12 -11.96 -11.88
CA VAL A 385 26.36 -12.45 -10.52
C VAL A 385 26.44 -13.98 -10.52
N ARG A 386 25.50 -14.65 -11.14
CA ARG A 386 25.49 -16.12 -11.30
C ARG A 386 26.80 -16.62 -11.94
N ASN A 387 27.24 -15.99 -13.04
CA ASN A 387 28.42 -16.46 -13.79
C ASN A 387 29.74 -16.16 -13.07
N SER A 388 29.77 -15.15 -12.18
CA SER A 388 30.98 -14.85 -11.41
C SER A 388 31.32 -15.92 -10.37
N ASP A 389 30.33 -16.62 -9.85
CA ASP A 389 30.49 -17.67 -8.86
C ASP A 389 31.02 -18.99 -9.46
N THR A 390 30.88 -19.20 -10.78
CA THR A 390 31.43 -20.40 -11.46
C THR A 390 32.96 -20.47 -11.42
N LYS A 391 33.65 -19.36 -11.19
CA LYS A 391 35.11 -19.28 -11.16
C LYS A 391 35.75 -19.54 -9.79
N LYS A 392 34.92 -19.71 -8.74
CA LYS A 392 35.39 -20.03 -7.39
C LYS A 392 35.18 -21.52 -7.12
N GLU A 393 36.25 -22.32 -7.16
CA GLU A 393 36.24 -23.78 -6.97
C GLU A 393 35.60 -24.30 -5.67
N HIS A 394 35.19 -23.43 -4.75
CA HIS A 394 34.63 -23.81 -3.44
C HIS A 394 33.22 -23.22 -3.12
N THR A 395 32.61 -22.47 -4.03
CA THR A 395 31.22 -22.07 -3.82
C THR A 395 30.28 -23.20 -4.24
N SER A 396 29.44 -23.60 -3.30
CA SER A 396 28.48 -24.71 -3.48
C SER A 396 27.68 -24.54 -4.78
N CYS A 397 27.62 -25.57 -5.63
CA CYS A 397 26.73 -25.66 -6.82
C CYS A 397 25.30 -25.18 -6.54
N ARG A 398 24.90 -25.26 -5.30
CA ARG A 398 23.58 -24.87 -4.78
C ARG A 398 23.27 -23.39 -4.95
N ASN A 399 24.23 -22.47 -4.74
CA ASN A 399 23.97 -21.03 -4.90
C ASN A 399 23.73 -20.67 -6.37
N GLN A 400 24.50 -21.22 -7.29
CA GLN A 400 24.34 -20.97 -8.74
C GLN A 400 22.97 -21.36 -9.28
N GLU A 401 22.46 -22.49 -8.81
CA GLU A 401 21.14 -22.95 -9.23
C GLU A 401 20.01 -22.08 -8.68
N THR A 402 20.16 -21.54 -7.47
CA THR A 402 19.19 -20.62 -6.88
C THR A 402 19.11 -19.32 -7.69
N TYR A 403 20.25 -18.76 -8.12
CA TYR A 403 20.27 -17.57 -8.97
C TYR A 403 19.67 -17.79 -10.36
N TRP A 404 19.87 -18.97 -10.92
CA TRP A 404 19.21 -19.33 -12.19
C TRP A 404 17.69 -19.39 -12.05
N GLN A 405 17.19 -19.98 -10.96
CA GLN A 405 15.74 -20.01 -10.69
C GLN A 405 15.20 -18.60 -10.50
N MET A 406 15.88 -17.76 -9.74
CA MET A 406 15.51 -16.36 -9.54
C MET A 406 15.45 -15.61 -10.88
N LEU A 407 16.43 -15.80 -11.74
CA LEU A 407 16.47 -15.14 -13.05
C LEU A 407 15.29 -15.62 -13.92
N VAL A 408 15.12 -16.93 -14.08
CA VAL A 408 14.02 -17.50 -14.89
C VAL A 408 12.67 -17.07 -14.35
N TRP A 409 12.49 -17.16 -13.03
CA TRP A 409 11.25 -16.69 -12.40
C TRP A 409 11.02 -15.19 -12.63
N THR A 410 12.04 -14.36 -12.47
CA THR A 410 11.94 -12.92 -12.69
C THR A 410 11.53 -12.60 -14.12
N VAL A 411 12.09 -13.30 -15.12
CA VAL A 411 11.71 -13.13 -16.54
C VAL A 411 10.25 -13.49 -16.76
N LEU A 412 9.84 -14.68 -16.31
CA LEU A 412 8.46 -15.17 -16.49
C LEU A 412 7.44 -14.30 -15.76
N ALA A 413 7.75 -13.94 -14.52
CA ALA A 413 6.87 -13.11 -13.70
C ALA A 413 6.79 -11.66 -14.23
N THR A 414 7.88 -11.11 -14.78
CA THR A 414 7.87 -9.79 -15.44
C THR A 414 6.99 -9.83 -16.70
N ALA A 415 7.10 -10.87 -17.52
CA ALA A 415 6.24 -11.02 -18.69
C ALA A 415 4.76 -11.13 -18.28
N ALA A 416 4.45 -11.92 -17.25
CA ALA A 416 3.09 -12.03 -16.73
C ALA A 416 2.56 -10.70 -16.18
N TYR A 417 3.40 -9.92 -15.48
CA TYR A 417 3.04 -8.60 -14.98
C TYR A 417 2.68 -7.63 -16.11
N VAL A 418 3.56 -7.54 -17.10
CA VAL A 418 3.36 -6.64 -18.26
C VAL A 418 2.08 -6.99 -19.02
N LEU A 419 1.85 -8.29 -19.29
CA LEU A 419 0.63 -8.75 -19.93
C LEU A 419 -0.62 -8.44 -19.10
N MET A 420 -0.58 -8.68 -17.80
CA MET A 420 -1.68 -8.34 -16.91
C MET A 420 -1.98 -6.84 -16.92
N MET A 421 -0.97 -5.99 -16.88
CA MET A 421 -1.16 -4.53 -16.93
C MET A 421 -1.75 -4.07 -18.26
N CYS A 422 -1.33 -4.66 -19.40
CA CYS A 422 -1.93 -4.40 -20.69
C CYS A 422 -3.43 -4.74 -20.69
N ILE A 423 -3.79 -5.94 -20.21
CA ILE A 423 -5.19 -6.38 -20.09
C ILE A 423 -5.99 -5.45 -19.16
N LEU A 424 -5.41 -4.98 -18.05
CA LEU A 424 -6.10 -4.08 -17.13
C LEU A 424 -6.43 -2.73 -17.78
N TYR A 425 -5.54 -2.16 -18.60
CA TYR A 425 -5.84 -0.94 -19.34
C TYR A 425 -6.97 -1.12 -20.35
N ASP A 426 -7.09 -2.31 -20.95
CA ASP A 426 -8.16 -2.61 -21.89
C ASP A 426 -9.51 -2.93 -21.23
N THR A 427 -9.51 -3.33 -19.95
CA THR A 427 -10.70 -3.91 -19.32
C THR A 427 -11.22 -3.16 -18.10
N SER A 428 -10.34 -2.49 -17.37
CA SER A 428 -10.68 -1.94 -16.04
C SER A 428 -10.63 -0.42 -15.96
N PHE A 429 -10.04 0.23 -16.95
CA PHE A 429 -9.97 1.68 -17.03
C PHE A 429 -11.06 2.23 -17.96
N SER A 430 -11.53 3.45 -17.69
CA SER A 430 -12.34 4.19 -18.64
C SER A 430 -11.54 4.47 -19.92
N GLU A 431 -12.21 4.69 -21.07
CA GLU A 431 -11.53 5.02 -22.32
C GLU A 431 -10.57 6.22 -22.14
N TYR A 432 -11.01 7.24 -21.41
CA TYR A 432 -10.22 8.43 -21.15
C TYR A 432 -8.93 8.11 -20.37
N GLU A 433 -9.03 7.39 -19.27
CA GLU A 433 -7.88 7.01 -18.44
C GLU A 433 -6.94 6.04 -19.16
N ALA A 434 -7.51 5.06 -19.88
CA ALA A 434 -6.74 4.09 -20.65
C ALA A 434 -5.91 4.76 -21.74
N ARG A 435 -6.50 5.71 -22.51
CA ARG A 435 -5.78 6.45 -23.57
C ARG A 435 -4.61 7.27 -23.01
N GLN A 436 -4.71 7.76 -21.79
CA GLN A 436 -3.64 8.52 -21.13
C GLN A 436 -2.65 7.62 -20.39
N LEU A 437 -2.89 6.31 -20.32
CA LEU A 437 -2.17 5.37 -19.47
C LEU A 437 -2.10 5.91 -18.01
N ALA A 438 -3.27 6.23 -17.45
CA ALA A 438 -3.39 6.79 -16.11
C ALA A 438 -2.62 5.94 -15.09
N SER A 439 -1.85 6.60 -14.23
CA SER A 439 -1.01 5.96 -13.20
C SER A 439 0.03 4.94 -13.71
N TYR A 440 0.39 4.97 -15.00
CA TYR A 440 1.37 4.03 -15.59
C TYR A 440 2.69 3.99 -14.82
N GLU A 441 3.26 5.16 -14.50
CA GLU A 441 4.52 5.22 -13.78
C GLU A 441 4.41 4.54 -12.42
N ARG A 442 3.32 4.76 -11.71
CA ARG A 442 3.07 4.20 -10.38
C ARG A 442 2.94 2.67 -10.43
N TYR A 443 2.13 2.15 -11.36
CA TYR A 443 1.93 0.71 -11.49
C TYR A 443 3.20 -0.01 -11.96
N MET A 444 3.85 0.48 -13.02
CA MET A 444 5.06 -0.18 -13.52
C MET A 444 6.22 -0.10 -12.52
N SER A 445 6.29 0.98 -11.73
CA SER A 445 7.27 1.11 -10.66
C SER A 445 7.04 0.12 -9.50
N SER A 446 5.78 -0.33 -9.25
CA SER A 446 5.49 -1.35 -8.23
C SER A 446 6.19 -2.68 -8.51
N TRP A 447 6.33 -3.04 -9.78
CA TRP A 447 7.10 -4.22 -10.17
C TRP A 447 8.60 -3.97 -10.09
N LEU A 448 9.07 -2.83 -10.58
CA LEU A 448 10.49 -2.51 -10.59
C LEU A 448 11.06 -2.38 -9.18
N ILE A 449 10.33 -1.82 -8.22
CA ILE A 449 10.81 -1.71 -6.84
C ILE A 449 11.06 -3.10 -6.24
N MET A 450 10.18 -4.08 -6.48
CA MET A 450 10.37 -5.48 -6.10
C MET A 450 11.67 -6.04 -6.70
N MET A 451 11.89 -5.82 -8.02
CA MET A 451 13.09 -6.30 -8.72
C MET A 451 14.37 -5.67 -8.17
N VAL A 452 14.35 -4.36 -7.89
CA VAL A 452 15.52 -3.64 -7.34
C VAL A 452 15.82 -4.11 -5.91
N TYR A 453 14.80 -4.36 -5.07
CA TYR A 453 15.01 -4.96 -3.76
C TYR A 453 15.59 -6.36 -3.85
N LEU A 454 15.09 -7.18 -4.77
CA LEU A 454 15.62 -8.53 -5.00
C LEU A 454 17.09 -8.49 -5.42
N LEU A 455 17.43 -7.62 -6.36
CA LEU A 455 18.81 -7.40 -6.80
C LEU A 455 19.69 -6.91 -5.65
N ALA A 456 19.27 -5.89 -4.91
CA ALA A 456 20.01 -5.35 -3.78
C ALA A 456 20.24 -6.41 -2.69
N ALA A 457 19.22 -7.19 -2.35
CA ALA A 457 19.35 -8.27 -1.37
C ALA A 457 20.36 -9.35 -1.82
N VAL A 458 20.34 -9.73 -3.09
CA VAL A 458 21.33 -10.67 -3.66
C VAL A 458 22.73 -10.09 -3.55
N LEU A 459 22.94 -8.87 -4.01
CA LEU A 459 24.24 -8.22 -3.99
C LEU A 459 24.79 -8.02 -2.56
N LEU A 460 23.91 -7.71 -1.59
CA LEU A 460 24.27 -7.52 -0.20
C LEU A 460 24.62 -8.83 0.52
N THR A 461 23.98 -9.93 0.18
CA THR A 461 24.14 -11.21 0.87
C THR A 461 25.26 -12.09 0.33
N GLU A 462 25.73 -11.88 -0.90
CA GLU A 462 26.79 -12.67 -1.54
C GLU A 462 28.22 -12.30 -1.14
N GLY A 463 28.41 -11.26 -0.38
CA GLY A 463 29.68 -10.62 -0.28
C GLY A 463 30.69 -11.18 0.69
N SER A 464 31.48 -12.13 0.32
CA SER A 464 32.75 -12.42 0.99
C SER A 464 33.98 -11.80 0.30
N GLY A 465 33.85 -10.78 -0.58
CA GLY A 465 34.96 -10.21 -1.30
C GLY A 465 34.82 -8.76 -1.79
N GLN A 466 35.91 -8.13 -2.08
CA GLN A 466 36.08 -6.73 -2.52
C GLN A 466 35.14 -6.27 -3.67
N ARG A 467 34.60 -7.19 -4.48
CA ARG A 467 33.70 -6.87 -5.59
C ARG A 467 32.33 -6.44 -5.16
N THR A 468 31.86 -6.89 -4.01
CA THR A 468 30.57 -6.51 -3.44
C THR A 468 30.54 -5.06 -3.02
N SER A 469 31.63 -4.58 -2.45
CA SER A 469 31.79 -3.18 -2.09
C SER A 469 31.65 -2.27 -3.32
N SER A 470 32.17 -2.70 -4.48
CA SER A 470 32.11 -1.90 -5.71
C SER A 470 30.72 -1.85 -6.32
N ALA A 471 29.99 -2.98 -6.38
CA ALA A 471 28.62 -3.02 -6.87
C ALA A 471 27.69 -2.23 -5.95
N LEU A 472 27.88 -2.34 -4.66
CA LEU A 472 27.19 -1.60 -3.65
C LEU A 472 27.42 -0.10 -3.75
N THR A 473 28.68 0.28 -3.91
CA THR A 473 29.07 1.68 -4.12
C THR A 473 28.41 2.23 -5.37
N LEU A 474 28.35 1.45 -6.45
CA LEU A 474 27.69 1.86 -7.68
C LEU A 474 26.18 2.06 -7.48
N ILE A 475 25.51 1.10 -6.82
CA ILE A 475 24.06 1.21 -6.52
C ILE A 475 23.78 2.41 -5.63
N THR A 476 24.61 2.63 -4.61
CA THR A 476 24.48 3.78 -3.71
C THR A 476 24.73 5.09 -4.44
N LEU A 477 25.75 5.14 -5.28
CA LEU A 477 26.05 6.33 -6.08
C LEU A 477 24.94 6.65 -7.08
N LEU A 478 24.42 5.64 -7.76
CA LEU A 478 23.25 5.80 -8.63
C LEU A 478 22.02 6.26 -7.83
N SER A 479 21.83 5.70 -6.64
CA SER A 479 20.77 6.14 -5.72
C SER A 479 20.95 7.60 -5.33
N PHE A 480 22.16 8.03 -4.98
CA PHE A 480 22.41 9.43 -4.62
C PHE A 480 22.25 10.40 -5.78
N VAL A 481 22.59 10.02 -7.01
CA VAL A 481 22.38 10.87 -8.19
C VAL A 481 20.88 11.13 -8.42
N VAL A 482 20.06 10.09 -8.29
CA VAL A 482 18.60 10.22 -8.45
C VAL A 482 17.95 10.91 -7.23
N VAL A 483 18.44 10.64 -6.03
CA VAL A 483 18.00 11.28 -4.78
C VAL A 483 18.29 12.78 -4.78
N ALA A 484 19.26 13.25 -5.55
CA ALA A 484 19.56 14.68 -5.64
C ALA A 484 18.32 15.52 -6.02
N ASP A 485 17.43 14.99 -6.88
CA ASP A 485 16.20 15.66 -7.29
C ASP A 485 15.06 15.47 -6.28
N ASN A 486 15.09 14.41 -5.46
CA ASN A 486 14.02 14.05 -4.52
C ASN A 486 14.38 14.27 -3.04
N ARG A 487 15.62 14.69 -2.73
CA ARG A 487 16.13 14.81 -1.35
C ARG A 487 15.30 15.74 -0.46
N TRP A 488 14.75 16.78 -1.02
CA TRP A 488 13.93 17.75 -0.30
C TRP A 488 12.58 17.17 0.08
N GLN A 489 12.07 16.20 -0.66
CA GLN A 489 10.83 15.49 -0.34
C GLN A 489 10.95 14.65 0.94
N LEU A 490 12.16 14.27 1.36
CA LEU A 490 12.37 13.58 2.63
C LEU A 490 12.29 14.51 3.85
N LEU A 491 12.68 15.75 3.68
CA LEU A 491 12.87 16.71 4.77
C LEU A 491 11.79 17.80 4.80
N SER A 492 11.23 18.16 3.65
CA SER A 492 10.09 19.06 3.58
C SER A 492 8.82 18.29 3.91
N GLY A 493 8.08 18.76 4.90
CA GLY A 493 6.66 18.48 4.97
C GLY A 493 6.03 18.91 3.64
N VAL A 494 4.90 18.34 3.29
CA VAL A 494 4.13 18.83 2.16
C VAL A 494 3.72 20.25 2.51
N GLU A 495 4.23 21.23 1.77
CA GLU A 495 3.80 22.60 1.88
C GLU A 495 2.38 22.71 1.29
N HIS A 496 1.38 22.55 2.14
CA HIS A 496 0.09 23.15 1.86
C HIS A 496 0.30 24.67 1.95
N THR A 497 -0.16 25.40 0.97
CA THR A 497 -0.22 26.84 1.13
C THR A 497 -1.11 27.15 2.35
N GLU A 498 -0.69 28.06 3.21
CA GLU A 498 -1.50 28.47 4.39
C GLU A 498 -2.94 28.79 3.98
N LEU A 499 -3.14 29.42 2.82
CA LEU A 499 -4.44 29.73 2.23
C LEU A 499 -5.31 28.50 1.93
N GLU A 500 -4.73 27.38 1.49
CA GLU A 500 -5.50 26.15 1.27
C GLU A 500 -5.95 25.53 2.59
N ILE A 501 -5.08 25.49 3.58
CA ILE A 501 -5.41 24.96 4.91
C ILE A 501 -6.50 25.81 5.55
N GLU A 502 -6.35 27.13 5.56
CA GLU A 502 -7.36 28.06 6.09
C GLU A 502 -8.72 27.89 5.40
N ARG A 503 -8.73 27.73 4.07
CA ARG A 503 -9.96 27.51 3.32
C ARG A 503 -10.67 26.22 3.73
N TYR A 504 -9.95 25.07 3.78
CA TYR A 504 -10.56 23.79 4.18
C TYR A 504 -11.02 23.80 5.64
N GLU A 505 -10.28 24.43 6.53
CA GLU A 505 -10.68 24.56 7.93
C GLU A 505 -11.93 25.43 8.06
N GLY A 506 -12.03 26.52 7.33
CA GLY A 506 -13.20 27.40 7.30
C GLY A 506 -14.46 26.66 6.84
N GLU A 507 -14.40 26.01 5.70
CA GLU A 507 -15.52 25.25 5.13
C GLU A 507 -15.90 24.05 5.99
N THR A 508 -14.92 23.31 6.49
CA THR A 508 -15.13 22.19 7.42
C THR A 508 -15.79 22.65 8.71
N ASN A 509 -15.33 23.74 9.30
CA ASN A 509 -15.89 24.28 10.53
C ASN A 509 -17.32 24.78 10.31
N LEU A 510 -17.60 25.41 9.17
CA LEU A 510 -18.96 25.82 8.79
C LEU A 510 -19.90 24.63 8.76
N ILE A 511 -19.56 23.60 7.97
CA ILE A 511 -20.41 22.40 7.82
C ILE A 511 -20.56 21.70 9.18
N ASN A 512 -19.46 21.48 9.91
CA ASN A 512 -19.48 20.78 11.19
C ASN A 512 -20.25 21.52 12.29
N SER A 513 -20.41 22.85 12.20
CA SER A 513 -21.13 23.65 13.19
C SER A 513 -22.63 23.74 12.93
N LEU A 514 -23.06 23.55 11.69
CA LEU A 514 -24.44 23.80 11.25
C LEU A 514 -25.21 22.53 10.84
N VAL A 515 -24.51 21.45 10.55
CA VAL A 515 -25.07 20.18 10.08
C VAL A 515 -24.84 19.13 11.15
N ASP A 516 -25.88 18.38 11.52
CA ASP A 516 -25.78 17.27 12.46
C ASP A 516 -25.05 16.06 11.84
N GLU A 517 -24.56 15.14 12.68
CA GLU A 517 -23.76 13.98 12.20
C GLU A 517 -24.57 13.00 11.34
N GLU A 518 -25.85 12.96 11.50
CA GLU A 518 -26.79 12.09 10.77
C GLU A 518 -27.33 12.74 9.50
N GLU A 519 -27.10 14.04 9.29
CA GLU A 519 -27.57 14.78 8.12
C GLU A 519 -26.58 14.71 6.97
N SER A 520 -27.09 14.73 5.75
CA SER A 520 -26.35 14.60 4.50
C SER A 520 -26.14 15.95 3.82
N VAL A 521 -25.01 16.11 3.15
CA VAL A 521 -24.66 17.33 2.40
C VAL A 521 -24.29 17.00 0.96
N LEU A 522 -25.03 17.59 0.02
CA LEU A 522 -24.63 17.61 -1.39
C LEU A 522 -23.67 18.78 -1.64
N ILE A 523 -22.50 18.49 -2.17
CA ILE A 523 -21.54 19.53 -2.57
C ILE A 523 -21.66 19.79 -4.07
N ILE A 524 -21.89 21.07 -4.42
CA ILE A 524 -21.85 21.56 -5.79
C ILE A 524 -20.53 22.29 -6.00
N GLU A 525 -19.69 21.71 -6.85
CA GLU A 525 -18.31 22.14 -7.04
C GLU A 525 -18.00 22.30 -8.53
N ARG A 526 -17.13 23.25 -8.85
CA ARG A 526 -16.65 23.47 -10.21
C ARG A 526 -15.13 23.64 -10.26
N GLY A 527 -14.51 23.06 -11.32
CA GLY A 527 -13.12 23.33 -11.67
C GLY A 527 -12.06 22.62 -10.85
N SER A 528 -12.41 21.79 -9.86
CA SER A 528 -11.44 21.01 -9.06
C SER A 528 -11.48 19.52 -9.34
N ASN A 529 -12.31 19.06 -10.25
CA ASN A 529 -12.51 17.64 -10.55
C ASN A 529 -12.84 16.78 -9.31
N GLY A 530 -13.63 17.31 -8.37
CA GLY A 530 -14.05 16.61 -7.16
C GLY A 530 -13.02 16.61 -6.04
N ILE A 531 -11.88 17.27 -6.17
CA ILE A 531 -10.83 17.27 -5.13
C ILE A 531 -11.33 17.95 -3.86
N MET A 532 -12.08 19.05 -3.96
CA MET A 532 -12.66 19.73 -2.81
C MET A 532 -13.69 18.87 -2.10
N THR A 533 -14.59 18.26 -2.87
CA THR A 533 -15.59 17.32 -2.33
C THR A 533 -14.91 16.16 -1.61
N ALA A 534 -13.84 15.61 -2.17
CA ALA A 534 -13.06 14.55 -1.54
C ALA A 534 -12.46 14.97 -0.18
N LYS A 535 -11.87 16.18 -0.12
CA LYS A 535 -11.29 16.73 1.11
C LYS A 535 -12.37 17.03 2.15
N LEU A 536 -13.47 17.69 1.77
CA LEU A 536 -14.57 17.96 2.69
C LEU A 536 -15.21 16.66 3.18
N GLY A 537 -15.40 15.66 2.30
CA GLY A 537 -15.86 14.34 2.69
C GLY A 537 -14.97 13.63 3.70
N TYR A 538 -13.66 13.86 3.66
CA TYR A 538 -12.73 13.35 4.64
C TYR A 538 -12.79 14.13 5.96
N TYR A 539 -12.78 15.46 5.92
CA TYR A 539 -12.75 16.30 7.12
C TYR A 539 -14.08 16.33 7.87
N CYS A 540 -15.21 16.25 7.15
CA CYS A 540 -16.55 16.29 7.73
C CYS A 540 -17.07 14.95 8.24
N LEU A 541 -16.30 13.84 8.09
CA LEU A 541 -16.72 12.55 8.68
C LEU A 541 -17.11 12.71 10.17
N PRO A 542 -18.23 12.11 10.64
CA PRO A 542 -19.01 11.03 10.00
C PRO A 542 -20.14 11.48 9.06
N ARG A 543 -20.35 12.77 8.85
CA ARG A 543 -21.43 13.29 7.99
C ARG A 543 -21.36 12.70 6.59
N GLU A 544 -22.49 12.45 5.99
CA GLU A 544 -22.57 11.96 4.63
C GLU A 544 -22.35 13.12 3.66
N ILE A 545 -21.24 13.08 2.95
CA ILE A 545 -20.92 13.98 1.85
C ILE A 545 -21.03 13.18 0.57
N ASP A 546 -21.86 13.62 -0.39
CA ASP A 546 -21.99 12.92 -1.67
C ASP A 546 -20.67 12.92 -2.42
N PHE A 547 -20.20 11.71 -2.72
CA PHE A 547 -18.92 11.43 -3.32
C PHE A 547 -19.03 10.78 -4.70
N SER A 548 -20.19 10.28 -5.03
CA SER A 548 -20.44 9.55 -6.28
C SER A 548 -20.48 10.46 -7.49
N SER A 549 -20.75 11.74 -7.26
CA SER A 549 -20.69 12.80 -8.27
C SER A 549 -20.12 14.06 -7.62
N PRO A 550 -19.03 14.60 -8.13
CA PRO A 550 -18.41 15.80 -7.54
C PRO A 550 -19.27 17.07 -7.70
N GLY A 551 -20.44 16.92 -8.21
CA GLY A 551 -21.41 17.98 -8.42
C GLY A 551 -21.81 18.11 -9.88
N PRO A 552 -23.00 18.66 -10.13
CA PRO A 552 -23.46 18.89 -11.49
C PRO A 552 -22.60 19.97 -12.14
N THR A 553 -22.08 19.69 -13.34
CA THR A 553 -21.32 20.67 -14.11
C THR A 553 -21.91 20.91 -15.48
N VAL A 554 -21.60 22.06 -16.02
CA VAL A 554 -21.88 22.46 -17.38
C VAL A 554 -20.61 22.87 -18.11
N TYR A 555 -19.45 22.48 -17.59
CA TYR A 555 -18.16 22.84 -18.16
C TYR A 555 -17.63 21.85 -19.16
N ASP A 556 -17.02 22.37 -20.20
CA ASP A 556 -16.07 21.63 -21.00
C ASP A 556 -14.77 21.44 -20.22
N GLY A 557 -14.32 20.20 -20.08
CA GLY A 557 -13.02 19.88 -19.45
C GLY A 557 -13.06 19.37 -18.02
N ASP A 558 -14.19 19.35 -17.35
CA ASP A 558 -14.33 18.64 -16.09
C ASP A 558 -14.71 17.17 -16.35
N ILE A 559 -13.72 16.28 -16.22
CA ILE A 559 -13.83 14.87 -16.60
C ILE A 559 -14.62 14.01 -15.60
N TRP A 560 -14.83 14.50 -14.39
CA TRP A 560 -15.53 13.78 -13.32
C TRP A 560 -16.95 14.28 -13.13
N SER A 561 -17.32 15.32 -13.83
CA SER A 561 -18.62 15.94 -13.66
C SER A 561 -19.67 15.30 -14.52
N THR A 562 -20.87 15.20 -13.95
CA THR A 562 -22.03 14.68 -14.65
C THR A 562 -22.89 15.86 -15.12
N ASP A 563 -23.13 15.94 -16.43
CA ASP A 563 -24.09 16.90 -16.98
C ASP A 563 -25.51 16.37 -16.70
N MET A 564 -26.22 17.03 -15.77
CA MET A 564 -27.55 16.64 -15.32
C MET A 564 -28.62 17.53 -15.90
N THR A 565 -29.79 16.96 -16.17
CA THR A 565 -31.00 17.75 -16.43
C THR A 565 -31.46 18.47 -15.14
N PRO A 566 -32.28 19.53 -15.22
CA PRO A 566 -32.83 20.17 -14.05
C PRO A 566 -33.59 19.21 -13.13
N GLU A 567 -34.31 18.25 -13.70
CA GLU A 567 -35.10 17.25 -12.96
C GLU A 567 -34.20 16.25 -12.20
N GLU A 568 -33.08 15.85 -12.83
CA GLU A 568 -32.08 14.99 -12.19
C GLU A 568 -31.38 15.69 -11.03
N LEU A 569 -30.97 16.95 -11.23
CA LEU A 569 -30.38 17.76 -10.17
C LEU A 569 -31.37 18.00 -9.02
N GLN A 570 -32.62 18.32 -9.33
CA GLN A 570 -33.66 18.49 -8.31
C GLN A 570 -33.87 17.20 -7.49
N THR A 571 -33.84 16.05 -8.16
CA THR A 571 -33.96 14.73 -7.49
C THR A 571 -32.76 14.48 -6.57
N LEU A 572 -31.55 14.81 -7.03
CA LEU A 572 -30.34 14.68 -6.24
C LEU A 572 -30.36 15.62 -5.02
N ILE A 573 -30.75 16.87 -5.19
CA ILE A 573 -30.87 17.83 -4.07
C ILE A 573 -31.88 17.35 -3.03
N ARG A 574 -33.02 16.82 -3.44
CA ARG A 574 -34.06 16.29 -2.55
C ARG A 574 -33.64 15.08 -1.73
N ALA A 575 -32.61 14.38 -2.17
CA ALA A 575 -32.08 13.23 -1.46
C ALA A 575 -31.15 13.63 -0.29
N HIS A 576 -30.83 14.93 -0.14
CA HIS A 576 -29.92 15.45 0.87
C HIS A 576 -30.61 16.47 1.77
N ASP A 577 -30.09 16.62 3.00
CA ASP A 577 -30.62 17.61 3.98
C ASP A 577 -30.08 19.00 3.71
N TYR A 578 -28.85 19.09 3.17
CA TYR A 578 -28.18 20.35 2.83
C TYR A 578 -27.51 20.29 1.46
N VAL A 579 -27.35 21.49 0.87
CA VAL A 579 -26.52 21.72 -0.33
C VAL A 579 -25.49 22.78 0.00
N TYR A 580 -24.22 22.48 -0.26
CA TYR A 580 -23.11 23.41 -0.13
C TYR A 580 -22.56 23.78 -1.51
N PHE A 581 -22.62 25.07 -1.83
CA PHE A 581 -22.04 25.58 -3.08
C PHE A 581 -20.63 26.07 -2.81
N ILE A 582 -19.64 25.36 -3.32
CA ILE A 582 -18.26 25.85 -3.33
C ILE A 582 -18.16 27.05 -4.26
N HIS A 583 -18.76 26.93 -5.46
CA HIS A 583 -18.88 28.01 -6.43
C HIS A 583 -20.01 27.70 -7.41
N ALA A 584 -20.89 28.68 -7.67
CA ALA A 584 -21.91 28.61 -8.71
C ALA A 584 -21.64 29.70 -9.77
N ASP A 585 -21.27 29.29 -10.97
CA ASP A 585 -21.00 30.22 -12.04
C ASP A 585 -22.23 30.56 -12.88
N GLN A 586 -22.05 31.49 -13.82
CA GLN A 586 -23.12 31.95 -14.69
C GLN A 586 -23.78 30.84 -15.51
N ALA A 587 -23.01 29.86 -16.00
CA ALA A 587 -23.53 28.77 -16.80
C ALA A 587 -24.38 27.81 -15.94
N PHE A 588 -23.95 27.51 -14.71
CA PHE A 588 -24.72 26.74 -13.74
C PHE A 588 -26.05 27.43 -13.40
N VAL A 589 -25.96 28.72 -13.06
CA VAL A 589 -27.15 29.51 -12.71
C VAL A 589 -28.13 29.58 -13.89
N GLN A 590 -27.67 29.85 -15.11
CA GLN A 590 -28.54 29.89 -16.30
C GLN A 590 -29.26 28.55 -16.55
N LYS A 591 -28.54 27.43 -16.39
CA LYS A 591 -29.12 26.13 -16.64
C LYS A 591 -30.17 25.73 -15.60
N TYR A 592 -29.91 26.02 -14.33
CA TYR A 592 -30.72 25.54 -13.21
C TYR A 592 -31.62 26.59 -12.54
N HIS A 593 -31.63 27.83 -13.04
CA HIS A 593 -32.43 28.91 -12.44
C HIS A 593 -33.91 28.58 -12.25
N GLY A 594 -34.47 27.77 -13.17
CA GLY A 594 -35.88 27.35 -13.07
C GLY A 594 -36.23 26.47 -11.87
N ILE A 595 -35.23 25.76 -11.29
CA ILE A 595 -35.38 24.91 -10.13
C ILE A 595 -34.67 25.44 -8.88
N LEU A 596 -33.75 26.38 -9.05
CA LEU A 596 -32.93 27.01 -8.00
C LEU A 596 -32.94 28.53 -8.15
N PRO A 597 -34.10 29.19 -8.00
CA PRO A 597 -34.21 30.64 -8.21
C PRO A 597 -33.44 31.47 -7.16
N GLU A 598 -33.12 30.87 -6.01
CA GLU A 598 -32.40 31.51 -4.92
C GLU A 598 -30.88 31.58 -5.17
N ILE A 599 -30.34 30.84 -6.16
CA ILE A 599 -28.92 30.75 -6.44
C ILE A 599 -28.54 31.85 -7.47
N GLY A 600 -27.64 32.71 -7.08
CA GLY A 600 -27.04 33.75 -7.92
C GLY A 600 -25.62 33.43 -8.37
N THR A 601 -25.09 34.22 -9.32
CA THR A 601 -23.73 34.08 -9.85
C THR A 601 -22.63 34.39 -8.85
N ASP A 602 -22.96 34.95 -7.73
CA ASP A 602 -22.11 35.34 -6.60
C ASP A 602 -22.22 34.34 -5.42
N THR A 603 -22.91 33.20 -5.65
CA THR A 603 -23.01 32.15 -4.65
C THR A 603 -21.68 31.42 -4.57
N GLU A 604 -20.92 31.68 -3.51
CA GLU A 604 -19.66 31.03 -3.18
C GLU A 604 -19.60 30.77 -1.68
N GLY A 605 -19.16 29.56 -1.28
CA GLY A 605 -19.03 29.17 0.11
C GLY A 605 -20.35 29.21 0.89
N ALA A 606 -21.48 28.92 0.23
CA ALA A 606 -22.80 29.08 0.80
C ALA A 606 -23.49 27.74 1.07
N LEU A 607 -23.96 27.55 2.32
CA LEU A 607 -24.70 26.38 2.78
C LEU A 607 -26.21 26.70 2.82
N TYR A 608 -26.98 25.81 2.21
CA TYR A 608 -28.45 25.91 2.17
C TYR A 608 -29.07 24.64 2.77
N ARG A 609 -30.07 24.83 3.62
CA ARG A 609 -30.93 23.74 4.07
C ARG A 609 -31.96 23.44 3.00
N VAL A 610 -32.15 22.15 2.71
CA VAL A 610 -33.16 21.67 1.76
C VAL A 610 -34.47 21.45 2.50
N SER A 611 -35.56 22.01 1.98
CA SER A 611 -36.92 21.78 2.45
C SER A 611 -37.83 21.52 1.26
N LEU A 612 -38.93 20.77 1.50
CA LEU A 612 -39.91 20.42 0.46
C LEU A 612 -41.20 21.18 0.72
N ASP A 613 -41.71 21.92 -0.27
CA ASP A 613 -43.02 22.53 -0.23
C ASP A 613 -43.86 22.06 -1.42
N GLY A 614 -44.78 21.15 -1.16
CA GLY A 614 -45.58 20.52 -2.21
C GLY A 614 -44.73 19.80 -3.24
N ASN A 615 -44.71 20.30 -4.49
CA ASN A 615 -43.88 19.74 -5.57
C ASN A 615 -42.54 20.49 -5.74
N GLY A 616 -42.32 21.54 -4.96
CA GLY A 616 -41.10 22.38 -5.06
C GLY A 616 -40.00 21.98 -4.09
N THR A 617 -38.74 22.38 -4.41
CA THR A 617 -37.60 22.34 -3.51
C THR A 617 -37.29 23.78 -3.10
N ILE A 618 -37.20 24.04 -1.81
CA ILE A 618 -36.86 25.36 -1.29
C ILE A 618 -35.48 25.25 -0.65
N LEU A 619 -34.57 26.12 -1.05
CA LEU A 619 -33.26 26.28 -0.46
C LEU A 619 -33.26 27.49 0.48
N THR A 620 -33.05 27.25 1.76
CA THR A 620 -32.93 28.31 2.76
C THR A 620 -31.45 28.47 3.14
N LYS A 621 -30.89 29.64 2.84
CA LYS A 621 -29.50 29.95 3.19
C LYS A 621 -29.32 29.93 4.71
N VAL A 622 -28.24 29.25 5.19
CA VAL A 622 -27.99 29.01 6.63
C VAL A 622 -26.80 29.81 7.14
N ASN A 623 -25.89 30.26 6.25
CA ASN A 623 -24.68 31.01 6.58
C ASN A 623 -24.62 32.39 5.90
#